data_28bfe5c946248a3b0a4e5df9d7391c31
#
_entry.id   28bfe5c946248a3b0a4e5df9d7391c31
#
_cell.length_a   1.000
_cell.length_b   1.000
_cell.length_c   1.000
_cell.angle_alpha   90.00
_cell.angle_beta   90.00
_cell.angle_gamma   90.00
#
_symmetry.space_group_name_H-M   'P 1'
#
loop_
_entity.id
_entity.type
_entity.pdbx_description
1 polymer ?
#
loop_
_entity_poly.entity_id
_entity_poly.type
_entity_poly.pdbx_seq_one_letter_code
_entity_poly.pdbx_strand_id
1 'polypeptide(L)'
;MKITSIKSHVLRYELEKELGYSQQYYKHRTAHLVEVQTDEGITGWGECFGPGNIALANKFIVEKVIQPLIIGEDPLNKEHIWQKVYNLLRDSGQKGMPIQALS
;
A
#
# COMPACT_ATOMS: atom_id res chain seq x y z
N MET A 1 -13.78 -16.93 3.86
CA MET A 1 -12.81 -16.33 2.91
C MET A 1 -11.65 -15.78 3.70
N LYS A 2 -10.44 -16.08 3.24
CA LYS A 2 -9.22 -15.65 3.92
C LYS A 2 -8.26 -15.03 2.94
N ILE A 3 -7.55 -14.01 3.38
CA ILE A 3 -6.46 -13.40 2.59
C ILE A 3 -5.31 -14.39 2.50
N THR A 4 -4.87 -14.69 1.28
CA THR A 4 -3.76 -15.63 1.02
C THR A 4 -2.47 -14.92 0.64
N SER A 5 -2.56 -13.78 -0.05
CA SER A 5 -1.38 -13.02 -0.41
C SER A 5 -1.72 -11.57 -0.72
N ILE A 6 -0.71 -10.72 -0.60
CA ILE A 6 -0.77 -9.33 -1.02
C ILE A 6 0.43 -9.06 -1.91
N LYS A 7 0.18 -8.47 -3.07
CA LYS A 7 1.23 -8.11 -4.02
C LYS A 7 1.18 -6.62 -4.32
N SER A 8 2.33 -5.99 -4.35
CA SER A 8 2.45 -4.59 -4.74
C SER A 8 2.98 -4.50 -6.16
N HIS A 9 2.34 -3.64 -6.96
CA HIS A 9 2.74 -3.35 -8.33
C HIS A 9 3.08 -1.87 -8.41
N VAL A 10 4.36 -1.56 -8.57
CA VAL A 10 4.81 -0.18 -8.72
C VAL A 10 5.03 0.07 -10.21
N LEU A 11 4.21 0.96 -10.77
CA LEU A 11 4.22 1.31 -12.18
C LEU A 11 4.77 2.72 -12.32
N ARG A 12 5.63 2.91 -13.32
CA ARG A 12 6.23 4.21 -13.59
C ARG A 12 6.17 4.49 -15.08
N TYR A 13 5.79 5.72 -15.43
CA TYR A 13 5.89 6.17 -16.80
C TYR A 13 6.35 7.64 -16.85
N GLU A 14 6.95 8.00 -17.97
CA GLU A 14 7.43 9.36 -18.18
C GLU A 14 6.30 10.25 -18.68
N LEU A 15 6.27 11.48 -18.18
CA LEU A 15 5.31 12.49 -18.62
C LEU A 15 5.89 13.26 -19.82
N GLU A 16 5.04 13.58 -20.79
CA GLU A 16 5.42 14.42 -21.91
C GLU A 16 5.74 15.85 -21.46
N LYS A 17 5.03 16.31 -20.41
CA LYS A 17 5.25 17.62 -19.79
C LYS A 17 5.47 17.43 -18.31
N GLU A 18 6.39 18.23 -17.74
CA GLU A 18 6.61 18.24 -16.31
C GLU A 18 5.35 18.70 -15.59
N LEU A 19 4.99 17.99 -14.54
CA LEU A 19 3.98 18.40 -13.58
C LEU A 19 4.67 18.92 -12.34
N GLY A 20 4.22 20.05 -11.84
CA GLY A 20 4.79 20.62 -10.65
C GLY A 20 3.74 21.14 -9.69
N TYR A 21 4.04 21.03 -8.41
CA TYR A 21 3.32 21.73 -7.36
C TYR A 21 4.31 22.17 -6.29
N SER A 22 4.02 23.28 -5.64
CA SER A 22 4.97 23.89 -4.72
C SER A 22 6.32 24.17 -5.38
N GLN A 23 7.38 23.50 -4.96
CA GLN A 23 8.73 23.69 -5.46
C GLN A 23 9.28 22.46 -6.17
N GLN A 24 8.42 21.50 -6.51
CA GLN A 24 8.83 20.25 -7.16
C GLN A 24 8.15 20.06 -8.50
N TYR A 25 8.92 19.58 -9.46
CA TYR A 25 8.45 19.22 -10.79
C TYR A 25 8.72 17.73 -11.04
N TYR A 26 7.72 17.04 -11.59
CA TYR A 26 7.82 15.61 -11.86
C TYR A 26 7.88 15.34 -13.35
N LYS A 27 8.91 14.61 -13.78
CA LYS A 27 9.02 14.07 -15.14
C LYS A 27 8.40 12.69 -15.25
N HIS A 28 8.16 12.04 -14.12
CA HIS A 28 7.65 10.68 -14.05
C HIS A 28 6.40 10.65 -13.19
N ARG A 29 5.50 9.77 -13.54
CA ARG A 29 4.37 9.45 -12.68
C ARG A 29 4.50 8.03 -12.20
N THR A 30 4.29 7.82 -10.91
CA THR A 30 4.36 6.52 -10.28
C THR A 30 3.00 6.16 -9.72
N ALA A 31 2.54 4.94 -9.99
CA ALA A 31 1.34 4.37 -9.39
C ALA A 31 1.74 3.14 -8.59
N HIS A 32 1.24 3.02 -7.38
CA HIS A 32 1.44 1.85 -6.54
C HIS A 32 0.09 1.19 -6.31
N LEU A 33 -0.14 0.08 -7.01
CA LEU A 33 -1.35 -0.71 -6.91
C LEU A 33 -1.11 -1.89 -5.99
N VAL A 34 -2.07 -2.16 -5.12
CA VAL A 34 -2.00 -3.28 -4.17
C VAL A 34 -3.06 -4.29 -4.56
N GLU A 35 -2.64 -5.52 -4.77
CA GLU A 35 -3.50 -6.64 -5.12
C GLU A 35 -3.64 -7.56 -3.91
N VAL A 36 -4.87 -7.75 -3.43
CA VAL A 36 -5.17 -8.65 -2.31
C VAL A 36 -5.86 -9.88 -2.88
N GLN A 37 -5.26 -11.03 -2.68
CA GLN A 37 -5.80 -12.31 -3.15
C GLN A 37 -6.38 -13.11 -1.98
N THR A 38 -7.45 -13.84 -2.26
CA THR A 38 -8.14 -14.67 -1.28
C THR A 38 -8.16 -16.13 -1.69
N ASP A 39 -8.49 -17.01 -0.73
CA ASP A 39 -8.61 -18.45 -0.97
C ASP A 39 -9.84 -18.82 -1.79
N GLU A 40 -10.78 -17.91 -2.01
CA GLU A 40 -11.96 -18.14 -2.84
C GLU A 40 -11.81 -17.58 -4.26
N GLY A 41 -10.60 -17.18 -4.65
CA GLY A 41 -10.33 -16.67 -5.99
C GLY A 41 -10.80 -15.24 -6.23
N ILE A 42 -11.28 -14.56 -5.20
CA ILE A 42 -11.65 -13.15 -5.29
C ILE A 42 -10.40 -12.30 -5.08
N THR A 43 -10.19 -11.32 -5.95
CA THR A 43 -9.07 -10.39 -5.87
C THR A 43 -9.60 -8.98 -5.70
N GLY A 44 -9.06 -8.26 -4.73
CA GLY A 44 -9.34 -6.85 -4.51
C GLY A 44 -8.13 -5.99 -4.87
N TRP A 45 -8.38 -4.74 -5.24
CA TRP A 45 -7.35 -3.80 -5.63
C TRP A 45 -7.47 -2.52 -4.83
N GLY A 46 -6.32 -1.95 -4.49
CA GLY A 46 -6.23 -0.65 -3.86
C GLY A 46 -5.05 0.12 -4.41
N GLU A 47 -4.98 1.39 -4.09
CA GLU A 47 -3.87 2.25 -4.48
C GLU A 47 -3.24 2.87 -3.25
N CYS A 48 -1.91 2.87 -3.20
CA CYS A 48 -1.13 3.48 -2.15
C CYS A 48 -0.41 4.70 -2.71
N PHE A 49 -0.58 5.86 -2.07
CA PHE A 49 0.08 7.08 -2.51
C PHE A 49 1.57 7.04 -2.19
N GLY A 50 2.40 7.46 -3.14
CA GLY A 50 3.82 7.60 -2.92
C GLY A 50 4.52 7.96 -4.22
N PRO A 51 5.00 9.22 -4.38
CA PRO A 51 5.71 9.61 -5.59
C PRO A 51 7.13 9.04 -5.61
N GLY A 52 7.58 8.67 -6.80
CA GLY A 52 8.97 8.25 -7.01
C GLY A 52 9.40 7.08 -6.15
N ASN A 53 10.50 7.22 -5.48
CA ASN A 53 11.08 6.15 -4.65
C ASN A 53 10.29 5.88 -3.36
N ILE A 54 9.39 6.78 -2.96
CA ILE A 54 8.51 6.53 -1.81
C ILE A 54 7.59 5.36 -2.09
N ALA A 55 7.17 5.17 -3.35
CA ALA A 55 6.38 4.01 -3.73
C ALA A 55 7.11 2.69 -3.44
N LEU A 56 8.43 2.66 -3.64
CA LEU A 56 9.24 1.47 -3.33
C LEU A 56 9.31 1.21 -1.83
N ALA A 57 9.42 2.26 -1.02
CA ALA A 57 9.38 2.13 0.43
C ALA A 57 8.02 1.61 0.90
N ASN A 58 6.92 2.14 0.35
CA ASN A 58 5.58 1.67 0.68
C ASN A 58 5.35 0.23 0.21
N LYS A 59 5.93 -0.16 -0.93
CA LYS A 59 5.89 -1.55 -1.38
C LYS A 59 6.52 -2.48 -0.34
N PHE A 60 7.69 -2.12 0.19
CA PHE A 60 8.34 -2.90 1.24
C PHE A 60 7.42 -3.03 2.46
N ILE A 61 6.82 -1.93 2.89
CA ILE A 61 5.92 -1.93 4.05
C ILE A 61 4.72 -2.84 3.80
N VAL A 62 4.08 -2.73 2.65
CA VAL A 62 2.92 -3.56 2.30
C VAL A 62 3.29 -5.04 2.29
N GLU A 63 4.38 -5.41 1.62
CA GLU A 63 4.73 -6.81 1.40
C GLU A 63 5.45 -7.45 2.58
N LYS A 64 6.24 -6.69 3.32
CA LYS A 64 7.10 -7.25 4.39
C LYS A 64 6.62 -6.94 5.79
N VAL A 65 5.84 -5.89 5.98
CA VAL A 65 5.37 -5.48 7.30
C VAL A 65 3.87 -5.78 7.45
N ILE A 66 3.04 -5.33 6.53
CA ILE A 66 1.59 -5.48 6.63
C ILE A 66 1.14 -6.89 6.26
N GLN A 67 1.64 -7.44 5.16
CA GLN A 67 1.19 -8.75 4.69
C GLN A 67 1.27 -9.84 5.76
N PRO A 68 2.39 -10.01 6.48
CA PRO A 68 2.45 -11.07 7.51
C PRO A 68 1.42 -10.91 8.62
N LEU A 69 0.93 -9.69 8.86
CA LEU A 69 -0.04 -9.41 9.92
C LEU A 69 -1.47 -9.75 9.52
N ILE A 70 -1.78 -9.78 8.22
CA ILE A 70 -3.16 -9.92 7.76
C ILE A 70 -3.42 -11.19 6.94
N ILE A 71 -2.40 -11.96 6.61
CA ILE A 71 -2.59 -13.28 5.99
C ILE A 71 -3.46 -14.13 6.90
N GLY A 72 -4.48 -14.75 6.34
CA GLY A 72 -5.43 -15.58 7.09
C GLY A 72 -6.63 -14.83 7.64
N GLU A 73 -6.63 -13.51 7.60
CA GLU A 73 -7.77 -12.71 8.03
C GLU A 73 -8.89 -12.71 6.97
N ASP A 74 -10.13 -12.53 7.44
CA ASP A 74 -11.27 -12.35 6.54
C ASP A 74 -11.27 -10.91 6.02
N PRO A 75 -11.15 -10.71 4.69
CA PRO A 75 -11.08 -9.36 4.13
C PRO A 75 -12.36 -8.55 4.32
N LEU A 76 -13.49 -9.18 4.66
CA LEU A 76 -14.73 -8.47 4.95
C LEU A 76 -14.71 -7.79 6.33
N ASN A 77 -13.82 -8.22 7.22
CA ASN A 77 -13.60 -7.60 8.53
C ASN A 77 -12.63 -6.41 8.44
N LYS A 78 -12.96 -5.42 7.65
CA LYS A 78 -12.07 -4.29 7.35
C LYS A 78 -11.64 -3.53 8.61
N GLU A 79 -12.59 -3.22 9.48
CA GLU A 79 -12.29 -2.44 10.68
C GLU A 79 -11.40 -3.21 11.64
N HIS A 80 -11.64 -4.50 11.79
CA HIS A 80 -10.80 -5.36 12.63
C HIS A 80 -9.36 -5.41 12.10
N ILE A 81 -9.19 -5.59 10.79
CA ILE A 81 -7.89 -5.64 10.15
C ILE A 81 -7.18 -4.30 10.34
N TRP A 82 -7.87 -3.20 10.07
CA TRP A 82 -7.30 -1.86 10.19
C TRP A 82 -6.84 -1.58 11.63
N GLN A 83 -7.69 -1.89 12.62
CA GLN A 83 -7.35 -1.69 14.04
C GLN A 83 -6.17 -2.54 14.46
N LYS A 84 -6.15 -3.80 14.06
CA LYS A 84 -5.04 -4.71 14.37
C LYS A 84 -3.71 -4.17 13.86
N VAL A 85 -3.67 -3.80 12.59
CA VAL A 85 -2.45 -3.31 11.95
C VAL A 85 -2.05 -1.95 12.52
N TYR A 86 -3.02 -1.06 12.70
CA TYR A 86 -2.77 0.26 13.28
C TYR A 86 -2.15 0.13 14.68
N ASN A 87 -2.70 -0.72 15.53
CA ASN A 87 -2.19 -0.91 16.88
C ASN A 87 -0.77 -1.47 16.90
N LEU A 88 -0.43 -2.33 15.95
CA LEU A 88 0.90 -2.92 15.85
C LEU A 88 1.94 -1.95 15.24
N LEU A 89 1.50 -1.01 14.42
CA LEU A 89 2.39 -0.07 13.73
C LEU A 89 2.48 1.31 14.38
N ARG A 90 1.70 1.58 15.41
CA ARG A 90 1.65 2.92 16.01
C ARG A 90 2.99 3.38 16.60
N ASP A 91 3.86 2.45 16.99
CA ASP A 91 5.19 2.78 17.50
C ASP A 91 6.10 3.39 16.41
N SER A 92 5.75 3.18 15.15
CA SER A 92 6.44 3.78 14.00
C SER A 92 5.90 5.17 13.64
N GLY A 93 5.02 5.72 14.48
CA GLY A 93 4.40 7.04 14.28
C GLY A 93 2.97 6.92 13.75
N GLN A 94 2.07 7.72 14.32
CA GLN A 94 0.65 7.67 13.98
C GLN A 94 0.34 8.18 12.57
N LYS A 95 1.25 8.94 11.98
CA LYS A 95 1.09 9.56 10.65
C LYS A 95 2.28 9.26 9.74
N GLY A 96 3.07 8.24 10.07
CA GLY A 96 4.24 7.87 9.29
C GLY A 96 3.90 6.98 8.09
N MET A 97 4.92 6.56 7.37
CA MET A 97 4.77 5.74 6.16
C MET A 97 4.02 4.42 6.41
N PRO A 98 4.23 3.71 7.53
CA PRO A 98 3.47 2.47 7.75
C PRO A 98 1.96 2.69 7.80
N ILE A 99 1.51 3.76 8.44
CA ILE A 99 0.08 4.08 8.51
C ILE A 99 -0.45 4.54 7.16
N GLN A 100 0.33 5.30 6.42
CA GLN A 100 -0.02 5.71 5.07
C GLN A 100 -0.18 4.51 4.13
N ALA A 101 0.69 3.54 4.24
CA ALA A 101 0.61 2.31 3.44
C ALA A 101 -0.60 1.46 3.83
N LEU A 102 -1.01 1.51 5.12
CA LEU A 102 -2.17 0.78 5.61
C LEU A 102 -3.47 1.30 5.01
N SER A 103 -3.63 2.60 4.93
CA SER A 103 -4.87 3.20 4.45
C SER A 103 -5.15 2.96 2.98
#